data_10aec10006d8d2bfc579715a1625e253
#
_entry.id   10aec10006d8d2bfc579715a1625e253
#
_cell.length_a   1.000
_cell.length_b   1.000
_cell.length_c   1.000
_cell.angle_alpha   90.00
_cell.angle_beta   90.00
_cell.angle_gamma   90.00
#
_symmetry.space_group_name_H-M   'P 1'
#
loop_
_entity.id
_entity.type
_entity.pdbx_description
1 polymer ?
#
loop_
_entity_poly.entity_id
_entity_poly.type
_entity_poly.pdbx_seq_one_letter_code
_entity_poly.pdbx_strand_id
1 'polypeptide(L)'
;AADKALIDKLAAEFSDELNNLGVRVSNLERNADMVKWNGKAEYTYKSNRDKDATDATRKQNSDKLLLRLEPTAEVNSNWHVKARLDAKTDLSSDKGDNGDVKLKRIWAQGDYSNFQVKLGKFAQIDDDSIFDTTFSGAQVAFGNKVKFTAGAGRLDLDNTSEGFTSDLNKYVQVTGDDKTATYQYAGLGYADGKFVGGVDYHHLNVDNFSYAVKGNNKVNDEDNANIWLAKAAYQFDKTNGLNGFYANNTSADDFDKAWSAEYDYKGAQKENKGTWGMWAAYRYLGQNTALFSTFDALLPGQKGWEVGANYAPFKNIVATLRYGNGKDLAKDHDIENLFGRVEVFF
;
A
#
# COMPACT_ATOMS: atom_id res chain seq x y z
N ALA A 1 44.25 -44.90 -21.50
CA ALA A 1 42.97 -44.91 -22.28
C ALA A 1 41.80 -45.47 -21.45
N ALA A 2 41.97 -46.56 -20.71
CA ALA A 2 40.92 -47.18 -19.91
C ALA A 2 40.47 -46.30 -18.74
N ASP A 3 41.41 -45.68 -18.05
CA ASP A 3 41.11 -44.80 -16.88
C ASP A 3 40.33 -43.57 -17.27
N LYS A 4 40.59 -42.98 -18.47
CA LYS A 4 39.86 -41.85 -18.98
C LYS A 4 38.40 -42.22 -19.29
N ALA A 5 38.19 -43.34 -19.94
CA ALA A 5 36.84 -43.82 -20.25
C ALA A 5 36.02 -44.13 -18.98
N LEU A 6 36.68 -44.62 -17.93
CA LEU A 6 36.06 -44.87 -16.63
C LEU A 6 35.68 -43.55 -15.92
N ILE A 7 36.55 -42.54 -15.98
CA ILE A 7 36.30 -41.21 -15.41
C ILE A 7 35.16 -40.51 -16.17
N ASP A 8 35.17 -40.57 -17.51
CA ASP A 8 34.11 -39.95 -18.33
C ASP A 8 32.76 -40.67 -18.09
N LYS A 9 32.74 -41.97 -17.88
CA LYS A 9 31.53 -42.71 -17.55
C LYS A 9 30.99 -42.41 -16.15
N LEU A 10 31.87 -42.32 -15.14
CA LEU A 10 31.52 -41.90 -13.79
C LEU A 10 31.01 -40.44 -13.76
N ALA A 11 31.64 -39.55 -14.50
CA ALA A 11 31.20 -38.15 -14.58
C ALA A 11 29.79 -38.02 -15.22
N ALA A 12 29.51 -38.84 -16.25
CA ALA A 12 28.17 -38.90 -16.86
C ALA A 12 27.11 -39.44 -15.91
N GLU A 13 27.40 -40.58 -15.24
CA GLU A 13 26.49 -41.17 -14.22
C GLU A 13 26.22 -40.19 -13.05
N PHE A 14 27.27 -39.53 -12.57
CA PHE A 14 27.10 -38.49 -11.51
C PHE A 14 26.28 -37.28 -12.00
N SER A 15 26.46 -36.84 -13.23
CA SER A 15 25.68 -35.74 -13.82
C SER A 15 24.20 -36.09 -13.94
N ASP A 16 23.90 -37.32 -14.38
CA ASP A 16 22.52 -37.82 -14.49
C ASP A 16 21.86 -38.02 -13.12
N GLU A 17 22.59 -38.52 -12.13
CA GLU A 17 22.09 -38.63 -10.76
C GLU A 17 21.85 -37.24 -10.11
N LEU A 18 22.77 -36.28 -10.31
CA LEU A 18 22.61 -34.89 -9.82
C LEU A 18 21.43 -34.21 -10.46
N ASN A 19 21.24 -34.37 -11.78
CA ASN A 19 20.07 -33.84 -12.48
C ASN A 19 18.77 -34.48 -11.99
N ASN A 20 18.77 -35.78 -11.78
CA ASN A 20 17.61 -36.53 -11.26
C ASN A 20 17.32 -36.16 -9.80
N LEU A 21 18.35 -35.95 -8.98
CA LEU A 21 18.21 -35.44 -7.61
C LEU A 21 17.68 -34.01 -7.60
N GLY A 22 18.18 -33.12 -8.47
CA GLY A 22 17.72 -31.76 -8.64
C GLY A 22 16.24 -31.67 -9.01
N VAL A 23 15.79 -32.53 -9.95
CA VAL A 23 14.35 -32.60 -10.32
C VAL A 23 13.51 -33.16 -9.15
N ARG A 24 14.01 -34.16 -8.40
CA ARG A 24 13.30 -34.70 -7.22
C ARG A 24 13.22 -33.68 -6.08
N VAL A 25 14.30 -32.97 -5.80
CA VAL A 25 14.32 -31.91 -4.79
C VAL A 25 13.37 -30.77 -5.19
N SER A 26 13.41 -30.32 -6.44
CA SER A 26 12.50 -29.28 -6.96
C SER A 26 11.02 -29.76 -6.88
N ASN A 27 10.74 -31.03 -7.18
CA ASN A 27 9.39 -31.55 -7.04
C ASN A 27 8.97 -31.74 -5.57
N LEU A 28 9.90 -32.07 -4.68
CA LEU A 28 9.64 -32.13 -3.24
C LEU A 28 9.41 -30.76 -2.65
N GLU A 29 10.23 -29.78 -2.99
CA GLU A 29 10.04 -28.37 -2.58
C GLU A 29 8.73 -27.81 -3.10
N ARG A 30 8.37 -28.14 -4.34
CA ARG A 30 7.10 -27.74 -4.94
C ARG A 30 5.87 -28.40 -4.30
N ASN A 31 5.98 -29.65 -3.88
CA ASN A 31 4.88 -30.43 -3.29
C ASN A 31 4.84 -30.33 -1.75
N ALA A 32 5.96 -30.00 -1.09
CA ALA A 32 6.02 -29.95 0.37
C ALA A 32 5.26 -28.73 0.94
N ASP A 33 5.26 -27.59 0.21
CA ASP A 33 4.60 -26.36 0.63
C ASP A 33 3.73 -25.81 -0.51
N MET A 34 2.60 -26.44 -0.77
CA MET A 34 1.60 -25.91 -1.71
C MET A 34 1.07 -24.53 -1.27
N VAL A 35 1.19 -24.17 0.01
CA VAL A 35 0.85 -22.87 0.57
C VAL A 35 2.07 -22.30 1.28
N LYS A 36 2.62 -21.22 0.74
CA LYS A 36 3.68 -20.44 1.40
C LYS A 36 3.04 -19.37 2.28
N TRP A 37 3.50 -19.30 3.52
CA TRP A 37 3.05 -18.35 4.51
C TRP A 37 4.12 -17.26 4.69
N ASN A 38 3.76 -16.03 4.44
CA ASN A 38 4.52 -14.86 4.83
C ASN A 38 3.66 -14.04 5.79
N GLY A 39 4.31 -13.22 6.59
CA GLY A 39 3.55 -12.38 7.50
C GLY A 39 4.40 -11.35 8.21
N LYS A 40 3.72 -10.58 9.05
CA LYS A 40 4.37 -9.64 9.96
C LYS A 40 3.56 -9.45 11.23
N ALA A 41 4.26 -9.19 12.32
CA ALA A 41 3.70 -8.53 13.49
C ALA A 41 4.13 -7.06 13.46
N GLU A 42 3.21 -6.15 13.76
CA GLU A 42 3.43 -4.71 13.67
C GLU A 42 2.88 -4.02 14.92
N TYR A 43 3.73 -3.25 15.60
CA TYR A 43 3.31 -2.28 16.60
C TYR A 43 3.31 -0.89 15.99
N THR A 44 2.24 -0.13 16.17
CA THR A 44 2.13 1.25 15.68
C THR A 44 1.63 2.18 16.78
N TYR A 45 2.38 3.25 16.99
CA TYR A 45 2.01 4.41 17.82
C TYR A 45 1.71 5.61 16.94
N LYS A 46 0.60 6.30 17.18
CA LYS A 46 0.26 7.59 16.54
C LYS A 46 -0.09 8.63 17.62
N SER A 47 0.38 9.85 17.43
CA SER A 47 -0.01 11.01 18.23
C SER A 47 -0.32 12.16 17.30
N ASN A 48 -1.59 12.46 17.12
CA ASN A 48 -2.07 13.56 16.28
C ASN A 48 -2.49 14.72 17.17
N ARG A 49 -2.09 15.93 16.81
CA ARG A 49 -2.35 17.15 17.56
C ARG A 49 -2.88 18.24 16.65
N ASP A 50 -4.02 18.81 17.02
CA ASP A 50 -4.57 20.06 16.50
C ASP A 50 -4.31 21.11 17.58
N LYS A 51 -3.35 22.02 17.33
CA LYS A 51 -2.85 22.97 18.34
C LYS A 51 -3.89 24.03 18.70
N ASP A 52 -4.78 24.33 17.79
CA ASP A 52 -5.78 25.37 17.91
C ASP A 52 -7.15 24.85 18.37
N ALA A 53 -7.31 23.51 18.44
CA ALA A 53 -8.53 22.91 19.00
C ALA A 53 -8.59 23.06 20.52
N THR A 54 -9.81 23.27 21.02
CA THR A 54 -10.10 23.47 22.46
C THR A 54 -10.76 22.24 23.10
N ASP A 55 -11.10 21.25 22.31
CA ASP A 55 -11.82 20.04 22.71
C ASP A 55 -10.90 18.79 22.70
N ALA A 56 -11.51 17.60 22.81
CA ALA A 56 -10.81 16.32 22.80
C ALA A 56 -10.02 16.04 21.49
N THR A 57 -10.30 16.77 20.41
CA THR A 57 -9.55 16.63 19.15
C THR A 57 -8.15 17.24 19.20
N ARG A 58 -7.86 18.07 20.22
CA ARG A 58 -6.55 18.69 20.43
C ARG A 58 -5.41 17.68 20.53
N LYS A 59 -5.68 16.50 21.10
CA LYS A 59 -4.69 15.42 21.26
C LYS A 59 -5.36 14.07 21.10
N GLN A 60 -5.00 13.36 20.06
CA GLN A 60 -5.44 12.00 19.80
C GLN A 60 -4.24 11.07 19.72
N ASN A 61 -4.17 10.10 20.63
CA ASN A 61 -3.14 9.08 20.63
C ASN A 61 -3.77 7.71 20.34
N SER A 62 -3.02 6.84 19.71
CA SER A 62 -3.41 5.45 19.51
C SER A 62 -2.20 4.53 19.55
N ASP A 63 -2.38 3.37 20.17
CA ASP A 63 -1.41 2.27 20.27
C ASP A 63 -2.07 1.01 19.72
N LYS A 64 -1.49 0.40 18.70
CA LYS A 64 -2.12 -0.75 18.04
C LYS A 64 -1.10 -1.83 17.72
N LEU A 65 -1.54 -3.08 17.82
CA LEU A 65 -0.86 -4.25 17.27
C LEU A 65 -1.63 -4.79 16.08
N LEU A 66 -0.90 -5.27 15.09
CA LEU A 66 -1.41 -5.97 13.93
C LEU A 66 -0.61 -7.27 13.76
N LEU A 67 -1.32 -8.38 13.62
CA LEU A 67 -0.78 -9.60 13.02
C LEU A 67 -1.34 -9.72 11.60
N ARG A 68 -0.47 -9.81 10.61
CA ARG A 68 -0.82 -10.01 9.21
C ARG A 68 -0.25 -11.32 8.71
N LEU A 69 -1.06 -12.12 8.05
CA LEU A 69 -0.67 -13.34 7.36
C LEU A 69 -1.02 -13.22 5.88
N GLU A 70 -0.08 -13.55 5.02
CA GLU A 70 -0.22 -13.46 3.56
C GLU A 70 0.10 -14.82 2.91
N PRO A 71 -0.85 -15.79 2.97
CA PRO A 71 -0.69 -17.08 2.32
C PRO A 71 -0.76 -16.94 0.79
N THR A 72 0.09 -17.71 0.11
CA THR A 72 0.09 -17.86 -1.34
C THR A 72 0.09 -19.33 -1.68
N ALA A 73 -0.96 -19.80 -2.37
CA ALA A 73 -1.08 -21.16 -2.87
C ALA A 73 -0.75 -21.20 -4.37
N GLU A 74 0.12 -22.12 -4.78
CA GLU A 74 0.39 -22.40 -6.19
C GLU A 74 -0.69 -23.34 -6.74
N VAL A 75 -1.40 -22.90 -7.79
CA VAL A 75 -2.39 -23.73 -8.50
C VAL A 75 -1.71 -24.46 -9.66
N ASN A 76 -0.89 -23.74 -10.41
CA ASN A 76 -0.01 -24.26 -11.47
C ASN A 76 1.07 -23.21 -11.77
N SER A 77 1.89 -23.44 -12.78
CA SER A 77 3.03 -22.55 -13.13
C SER A 77 2.65 -21.09 -13.41
N ASN A 78 1.41 -20.80 -13.78
CA ASN A 78 0.94 -19.46 -14.12
C ASN A 78 -0.03 -18.89 -13.08
N TRP A 79 -0.78 -19.74 -12.36
CA TRP A 79 -1.85 -19.33 -11.48
C TRP A 79 -1.54 -19.56 -10.01
N HIS A 80 -1.80 -18.52 -9.23
CA HIS A 80 -1.68 -18.51 -7.78
C HIS A 80 -2.96 -17.98 -7.14
N VAL A 81 -3.32 -18.53 -5.99
CA VAL A 81 -4.32 -17.95 -5.10
C VAL A 81 -3.59 -17.28 -3.95
N LYS A 82 -3.89 -16.02 -3.72
CA LYS A 82 -3.28 -15.20 -2.67
C LYS A 82 -4.36 -14.69 -1.73
N ALA A 83 -4.04 -14.59 -0.45
CA ALA A 83 -4.94 -14.00 0.52
C ALA A 83 -4.17 -13.10 1.51
N ARG A 84 -4.90 -12.27 2.26
CA ARG A 84 -4.40 -11.49 3.38
C ARG A 84 -5.38 -11.55 4.52
N LEU A 85 -4.89 -11.99 5.66
CA LEU A 85 -5.60 -12.05 6.92
C LEU A 85 -4.97 -11.05 7.88
N ASP A 86 -5.78 -10.17 8.46
CA ASP A 86 -5.34 -9.20 9.45
C ASP A 86 -6.10 -9.43 10.78
N ALA A 87 -5.36 -9.50 11.88
CA ALA A 87 -5.89 -9.40 13.24
C ALA A 87 -5.30 -8.16 13.90
N LYS A 88 -6.15 -7.32 14.48
CA LYS A 88 -5.76 -6.04 15.11
C LYS A 88 -6.22 -5.98 16.54
N THR A 89 -5.43 -5.38 17.42
CA THR A 89 -5.83 -5.07 18.78
C THR A 89 -5.41 -3.65 19.15
N ASP A 90 -6.24 -2.99 19.96
CA ASP A 90 -5.98 -1.65 20.47
C ASP A 90 -5.40 -1.78 21.89
N LEU A 91 -4.15 -1.35 22.07
CA LEU A 91 -3.44 -1.43 23.34
C LEU A 91 -3.71 -0.23 24.25
N SER A 92 -4.18 0.89 23.69
CA SER A 92 -4.44 2.10 24.48
C SER A 92 -5.53 1.92 25.54
N SER A 93 -6.41 0.94 25.34
CA SER A 93 -7.51 0.60 26.25
C SER A 93 -7.42 -0.80 26.80
N ASP A 94 -6.31 -1.52 26.59
CA ASP A 94 -6.10 -2.93 26.96
C ASP A 94 -7.26 -3.85 26.52
N LYS A 95 -7.82 -3.58 25.36
CA LYS A 95 -8.89 -4.39 24.76
C LYS A 95 -8.29 -5.50 23.92
N GLY A 96 -7.57 -6.42 24.57
CA GLY A 96 -6.85 -7.51 23.91
C GLY A 96 -7.73 -8.50 23.13
N ASP A 97 -9.02 -8.57 23.44
CA ASP A 97 -9.93 -9.56 22.86
C ASP A 97 -10.69 -9.08 21.62
N ASN A 98 -10.40 -7.88 21.11
CA ASN A 98 -11.05 -7.34 19.92
C ASN A 98 -10.38 -7.77 18.62
N GLY A 99 -9.52 -8.78 18.66
CA GLY A 99 -8.72 -9.25 17.55
C GLY A 99 -9.45 -10.22 16.61
N ASP A 100 -10.60 -9.84 16.07
CA ASP A 100 -11.20 -10.62 15.00
C ASP A 100 -10.22 -10.78 13.83
N VAL A 101 -9.99 -12.02 13.38
CA VAL A 101 -9.23 -12.28 12.17
C VAL A 101 -10.13 -11.96 10.98
N LYS A 102 -9.74 -10.93 10.21
CA LYS A 102 -10.49 -10.48 9.04
C LYS A 102 -9.79 -10.89 7.74
N LEU A 103 -10.54 -11.51 6.84
CA LEU A 103 -10.09 -11.73 5.47
C LEU A 103 -10.13 -10.39 4.72
N LYS A 104 -8.96 -9.76 4.57
CA LYS A 104 -8.83 -8.45 3.92
C LYS A 104 -8.78 -8.55 2.41
N ARG A 105 -8.05 -9.53 1.89
CA ARG A 105 -7.87 -9.77 0.45
C ARG A 105 -7.95 -11.27 0.16
N ILE A 106 -8.52 -11.64 -0.97
CA ILE A 106 -8.45 -12.99 -1.56
C ILE A 106 -8.63 -12.88 -3.06
N TRP A 107 -7.67 -13.37 -3.84
CA TRP A 107 -7.73 -13.29 -5.30
C TRP A 107 -6.95 -14.41 -5.97
N ALA A 108 -7.39 -14.75 -7.19
CA ALA A 108 -6.61 -15.56 -8.12
C ALA A 108 -5.80 -14.62 -9.02
N GLN A 109 -4.53 -14.95 -9.23
CA GLN A 109 -3.60 -14.22 -10.09
C GLN A 109 -2.99 -15.14 -11.12
N GLY A 110 -3.15 -14.77 -12.40
CA GLY A 110 -2.50 -15.42 -13.53
C GLY A 110 -1.37 -14.55 -14.05
N ASP A 111 -0.14 -15.07 -14.02
CA ASP A 111 1.06 -14.38 -14.48
C ASP A 111 1.57 -15.03 -15.77
N TYR A 112 1.66 -14.25 -16.85
CA TYR A 112 2.16 -14.65 -18.16
C TYR A 112 3.30 -13.72 -18.59
N SER A 113 3.98 -14.05 -19.68
CA SER A 113 5.21 -13.33 -20.07
C SER A 113 5.04 -11.82 -20.24
N ASN A 114 3.90 -11.36 -20.73
CA ASN A 114 3.62 -9.95 -21.04
C ASN A 114 2.25 -9.46 -20.56
N PHE A 115 1.48 -10.29 -19.86
CA PHE A 115 0.23 -9.88 -19.24
C PHE A 115 -0.03 -10.58 -17.92
N GLN A 116 -0.82 -9.96 -17.08
CA GLN A 116 -1.27 -10.46 -15.79
C GLN A 116 -2.78 -10.26 -15.68
N VAL A 117 -3.44 -11.21 -15.03
CA VAL A 117 -4.87 -11.15 -14.68
C VAL A 117 -5.02 -11.31 -13.18
N LYS A 118 -5.88 -10.50 -12.53
CA LYS A 118 -6.30 -10.71 -11.15
C LYS A 118 -7.82 -10.75 -11.08
N LEU A 119 -8.35 -11.69 -10.27
CA LEU A 119 -9.78 -11.90 -10.06
C LEU A 119 -10.04 -12.11 -8.57
N GLY A 120 -10.92 -11.32 -7.97
CA GLY A 120 -11.26 -11.43 -6.55
C GLY A 120 -11.19 -10.10 -5.81
N LYS A 121 -10.80 -10.12 -4.53
CA LYS A 121 -10.61 -8.93 -3.70
C LYS A 121 -9.12 -8.66 -3.50
N PHE A 122 -8.61 -7.57 -4.05
CA PHE A 122 -7.17 -7.21 -4.05
C PHE A 122 -6.96 -5.70 -4.06
N ALA A 123 -5.70 -5.25 -3.86
CA ALA A 123 -5.34 -3.83 -3.96
C ALA A 123 -5.32 -3.37 -5.42
N GLN A 124 -5.77 -2.15 -5.65
CA GLN A 124 -5.73 -1.52 -6.96
C GLN A 124 -4.29 -1.10 -7.36
N ILE A 125 -4.18 -0.41 -8.49
CA ILE A 125 -2.91 -0.04 -9.13
C ILE A 125 -2.04 0.92 -8.31
N ASP A 126 -2.64 1.74 -7.45
CA ASP A 126 -1.99 2.88 -6.80
C ASP A 126 -1.95 2.69 -5.28
N ASP A 127 -1.32 1.59 -4.88
CA ASP A 127 -1.06 1.28 -3.49
C ASP A 127 -0.13 2.33 -2.86
N ASP A 128 -0.32 2.70 -1.60
CA ASP A 128 0.50 3.57 -0.77
C ASP A 128 0.49 5.09 -1.08
N SER A 129 -0.41 5.59 -1.90
CA SER A 129 -0.56 7.03 -2.11
C SER A 129 -1.90 7.59 -1.62
N ILE A 130 -2.74 8.00 -2.53
CA ILE A 130 -4.08 8.54 -2.22
C ILE A 130 -5.19 7.51 -2.34
N PHE A 131 -4.89 6.33 -2.86
CA PHE A 131 -5.81 5.23 -3.13
C PHE A 131 -5.33 3.88 -2.58
N ASP A 132 -4.82 3.83 -1.35
CA ASP A 132 -4.46 2.56 -0.69
C ASP A 132 -5.71 1.85 -0.13
N THR A 133 -6.42 1.18 -1.01
CA THR A 133 -7.63 0.43 -0.66
C THR A 133 -7.72 -0.89 -1.41
N THR A 134 -8.69 -1.71 -1.05
CA THR A 134 -9.00 -2.96 -1.73
C THR A 134 -10.38 -2.90 -2.37
N PHE A 135 -10.53 -3.53 -3.53
CA PHE A 135 -11.82 -3.67 -4.19
C PHE A 135 -12.05 -5.12 -4.63
N SER A 136 -13.30 -5.48 -4.89
CA SER A 136 -13.70 -6.78 -5.41
C SER A 136 -14.00 -6.66 -6.89
N GLY A 137 -13.23 -7.37 -7.73
CA GLY A 137 -13.39 -7.24 -9.17
C GLY A 137 -12.34 -7.98 -9.97
N ALA A 138 -12.04 -7.43 -11.14
CA ALA A 138 -11.04 -7.94 -12.06
C ALA A 138 -10.05 -6.85 -12.47
N GLN A 139 -8.81 -7.27 -12.74
CA GLN A 139 -7.75 -6.42 -13.30
C GLN A 139 -7.01 -7.17 -14.39
N VAL A 140 -6.63 -6.45 -15.43
CA VAL A 140 -5.66 -6.91 -16.42
C VAL A 140 -4.51 -5.92 -16.52
N ALA A 141 -3.31 -6.42 -16.76
CA ALA A 141 -2.14 -5.59 -17.01
C ALA A 141 -1.33 -6.15 -18.17
N PHE A 142 -0.83 -5.29 -19.05
CA PHE A 142 -0.07 -5.65 -20.26
C PHE A 142 1.20 -4.84 -20.33
N GLY A 143 2.26 -5.45 -20.87
CA GLY A 143 3.52 -4.83 -21.14
C GLY A 143 4.55 -4.97 -20.04
N ASN A 144 5.76 -4.49 -20.32
CA ASN A 144 6.93 -4.63 -19.43
C ASN A 144 7.47 -3.26 -19.01
N LYS A 145 8.27 -2.58 -19.85
CA LYS A 145 8.77 -1.23 -19.57
C LYS A 145 7.66 -0.18 -19.54
N VAL A 146 6.79 -0.24 -20.53
CA VAL A 146 5.51 0.47 -20.54
C VAL A 146 4.45 -0.55 -20.18
N LYS A 147 3.73 -0.31 -19.10
CA LYS A 147 2.71 -1.22 -18.58
C LYS A 147 1.37 -0.50 -18.54
N PHE A 148 0.42 -1.02 -19.29
CA PHE A 148 -0.98 -0.62 -19.19
C PHE A 148 -1.68 -1.51 -18.16
N THR A 149 -2.47 -0.92 -17.28
CA THR A 149 -3.28 -1.64 -16.29
C THR A 149 -4.71 -1.08 -16.31
N ALA A 150 -5.70 -1.95 -16.29
CA ALA A 150 -7.10 -1.55 -16.13
C ALA A 150 -7.83 -2.52 -15.21
N GLY A 151 -8.77 -2.02 -14.43
CA GLY A 151 -9.59 -2.81 -13.54
C GLY A 151 -10.97 -2.24 -13.33
N ALA A 152 -11.90 -3.13 -12.96
CA ALA A 152 -13.28 -2.75 -12.64
C ALA A 152 -13.87 -3.69 -11.59
N GLY A 153 -14.77 -3.15 -10.75
CA GLY A 153 -15.41 -3.93 -9.70
C GLY A 153 -16.25 -3.09 -8.74
N ARG A 154 -16.27 -3.52 -7.50
CA ARG A 154 -17.00 -2.91 -6.40
C ARG A 154 -16.05 -2.54 -5.27
N LEU A 155 -16.26 -1.36 -4.70
CA LEU A 155 -15.51 -0.81 -3.58
C LEU A 155 -16.46 -0.56 -2.42
N ASP A 156 -16.23 -1.22 -1.30
CA ASP A 156 -16.95 -0.99 -0.06
C ASP A 156 -16.37 0.27 0.63
N LEU A 157 -17.15 1.33 0.74
CA LEU A 157 -16.74 2.61 1.29
C LEU A 157 -16.76 2.66 2.82
N ASP A 158 -17.35 1.68 3.48
CA ASP A 158 -17.30 1.54 4.94
C ASP A 158 -16.03 0.86 5.45
N ASN A 159 -15.39 0.01 4.64
CA ASN A 159 -14.27 -0.84 5.05
C ASN A 159 -13.06 -0.77 4.11
N THR A 160 -12.87 0.35 3.44
CA THR A 160 -11.90 0.47 2.36
C THR A 160 -10.46 0.58 2.85
N SER A 161 -10.20 1.25 3.97
CA SER A 161 -8.82 1.49 4.37
C SER A 161 -8.20 0.27 5.03
N GLU A 162 -7.01 -0.07 4.61
CA GLU A 162 -6.20 -1.12 5.22
C GLU A 162 -5.44 -0.63 6.45
N GLY A 163 -5.44 0.67 6.69
CA GLY A 163 -4.87 1.30 7.87
C GLY A 163 -5.67 1.03 9.15
N PHE A 164 -5.31 1.71 10.21
CA PHE A 164 -6.03 1.69 11.48
C PHE A 164 -7.31 2.54 11.47
N THR A 165 -7.57 3.24 10.41
CA THR A 165 -8.83 3.92 10.14
C THR A 165 -9.64 3.08 9.18
N SER A 166 -10.90 2.92 9.44
CA SER A 166 -11.80 2.05 8.66
C SER A 166 -12.57 2.79 7.58
N ASP A 167 -12.37 4.10 7.41
CA ASP A 167 -13.33 4.91 6.70
C ASP A 167 -12.66 5.74 5.62
N LEU A 168 -13.42 6.16 4.62
CA LEU A 168 -13.19 7.38 3.88
C LEU A 168 -12.67 8.44 4.86
N ASN A 169 -11.81 9.32 4.41
CA ASN A 169 -11.40 10.39 5.30
C ASN A 169 -12.65 11.09 5.89
N LYS A 170 -12.53 11.57 7.11
CA LYS A 170 -13.65 12.15 7.89
C LYS A 170 -14.39 13.32 7.23
N TYR A 171 -13.90 13.82 6.10
CA TYR A 171 -14.45 14.96 5.38
C TYR A 171 -15.31 14.56 4.18
N VAL A 172 -15.15 13.32 3.70
CA VAL A 172 -15.93 12.78 2.58
C VAL A 172 -16.85 11.72 3.14
N GLN A 173 -18.13 11.81 2.84
CA GLN A 173 -19.16 10.95 3.41
C GLN A 173 -19.97 10.31 2.30
N VAL A 174 -20.49 9.13 2.58
CA VAL A 174 -21.54 8.48 1.81
C VAL A 174 -22.72 8.32 2.74
N THR A 175 -23.84 8.97 2.39
CA THR A 175 -25.07 8.91 3.16
C THR A 175 -26.03 7.90 2.52
N GLY A 176 -26.72 7.10 3.33
CA GLY A 176 -27.65 6.07 2.88
C GLY A 176 -27.21 4.66 3.26
N ASP A 177 -28.02 3.69 2.88
CA ASP A 177 -27.83 2.28 3.25
C ASP A 177 -26.86 1.55 2.32
N ASP A 178 -26.75 1.95 1.03
CA ASP A 178 -25.78 1.39 0.09
C ASP A 178 -24.51 2.24 0.05
N LYS A 179 -23.46 1.69 0.60
CA LYS A 179 -22.12 2.30 0.63
C LYS A 179 -21.14 1.59 -0.30
N THR A 180 -21.64 0.91 -1.30
CA THR A 180 -20.84 0.17 -2.27
C THR A 180 -20.73 0.92 -3.59
N ALA A 181 -19.56 1.49 -3.84
CA ALA A 181 -19.27 2.17 -5.09
C ALA A 181 -19.01 1.18 -6.24
N THR A 182 -19.46 1.51 -7.44
CA THR A 182 -18.87 0.99 -8.67
C THR A 182 -17.51 1.65 -8.86
N TYR A 183 -16.47 0.85 -9.07
CA TYR A 183 -15.10 1.34 -9.20
C TYR A 183 -14.44 0.87 -10.48
N GLN A 184 -13.83 1.80 -11.19
CA GLN A 184 -13.09 1.55 -12.42
C GLN A 184 -11.81 2.35 -12.42
N TYR A 185 -10.75 1.80 -13.00
CA TYR A 185 -9.50 2.51 -13.16
C TYR A 185 -8.73 2.04 -14.38
N ALA A 186 -7.88 2.93 -14.88
CA ALA A 186 -6.91 2.62 -15.92
C ALA A 186 -5.64 3.42 -15.68
N GLY A 187 -4.49 2.83 -16.01
CA GLY A 187 -3.21 3.49 -15.84
C GLY A 187 -2.15 3.04 -16.82
N LEU A 188 -1.19 3.94 -17.05
CA LEU A 188 0.02 3.71 -17.81
C LEU A 188 1.22 3.94 -16.89
N GLY A 189 1.99 2.89 -16.64
CA GLY A 189 3.25 2.94 -15.92
C GLY A 189 4.44 2.85 -16.87
N TYR A 190 5.53 3.50 -16.51
CA TYR A 190 6.82 3.39 -17.17
C TYR A 190 7.92 3.16 -16.15
N ALA A 191 8.79 2.19 -16.41
CA ALA A 191 9.94 1.90 -15.55
C ALA A 191 11.14 1.56 -16.43
N ASP A 192 12.18 2.40 -16.39
CA ASP A 192 13.44 2.15 -17.07
C ASP A 192 14.62 2.81 -16.34
N GLY A 193 15.60 1.98 -15.95
CA GLY A 193 16.80 2.42 -15.28
C GLY A 193 16.51 3.16 -13.97
N LYS A 194 16.81 4.46 -13.95
CA LYS A 194 16.67 5.33 -12.77
C LYS A 194 15.29 6.00 -12.63
N PHE A 195 14.45 5.90 -13.64
CA PHE A 195 13.17 6.57 -13.71
C PHE A 195 12.01 5.57 -13.64
N VAL A 196 11.07 5.86 -12.76
CA VAL A 196 9.76 5.19 -12.69
C VAL A 196 8.69 6.27 -12.65
N GLY A 197 7.61 6.09 -13.40
CA GLY A 197 6.51 7.04 -13.38
C GLY A 197 5.26 6.47 -14.02
N GLY A 198 4.17 7.19 -13.93
CA GLY A 198 2.89 6.77 -14.50
C GLY A 198 1.81 7.81 -14.39
N VAL A 199 0.72 7.55 -15.08
CA VAL A 199 -0.52 8.31 -15.01
C VAL A 199 -1.67 7.33 -14.84
N ASP A 200 -2.50 7.56 -13.84
CA ASP A 200 -3.62 6.74 -13.50
C ASP A 200 -4.91 7.57 -13.47
N TYR A 201 -6.02 6.95 -13.82
CA TYR A 201 -7.36 7.51 -13.71
C TYR A 201 -8.23 6.57 -12.89
N HIS A 202 -8.91 7.12 -11.89
CA HIS A 202 -9.83 6.41 -11.00
C HIS A 202 -11.22 7.02 -11.11
N HIS A 203 -12.23 6.17 -11.31
CA HIS A 203 -13.64 6.55 -11.33
C HIS A 203 -14.41 5.74 -10.29
N LEU A 204 -15.05 6.45 -9.36
CA LEU A 204 -16.00 5.88 -8.42
C LEU A 204 -17.39 6.45 -8.71
N ASN A 205 -18.40 5.60 -8.62
CA ASN A 205 -19.78 6.02 -8.69
C ASN A 205 -20.57 5.35 -7.56
N VAL A 206 -21.25 6.17 -6.77
CA VAL A 206 -22.14 5.77 -5.66
C VAL A 206 -23.10 6.92 -5.38
N ASP A 207 -24.34 6.60 -5.11
CA ASP A 207 -25.35 7.59 -4.76
C ASP A 207 -25.01 8.29 -3.43
N ASN A 208 -25.26 9.59 -3.35
CA ASN A 208 -25.05 10.41 -2.14
C ASN A 208 -23.59 10.48 -1.66
N PHE A 209 -22.65 10.56 -2.57
CA PHE A 209 -21.27 10.85 -2.29
C PHE A 209 -21.10 12.36 -2.03
N SER A 210 -20.54 12.70 -0.88
CA SER A 210 -20.54 14.09 -0.41
C SER A 210 -19.13 14.62 -0.20
N TYR A 211 -18.82 15.78 -0.81
CA TYR A 211 -17.53 16.46 -0.71
C TYR A 211 -17.51 17.58 0.31
N ALA A 212 -16.35 17.80 0.92
CA ALA A 212 -16.13 18.95 1.79
C ALA A 212 -16.05 20.26 0.97
N VAL A 213 -16.68 21.31 1.47
CA VAL A 213 -16.70 22.66 0.87
C VAL A 213 -16.02 23.65 1.82
N LYS A 214 -15.22 24.55 1.26
CA LYS A 214 -14.48 25.56 2.02
C LYS A 214 -15.42 26.56 2.69
N GLY A 215 -15.18 26.79 3.98
CA GLY A 215 -15.81 27.90 4.72
C GLY A 215 -17.18 27.62 5.33
N ASN A 216 -17.80 26.44 5.15
CA ASN A 216 -19.18 26.25 5.59
C ASN A 216 -19.53 24.89 6.20
N ASN A 217 -18.66 23.94 6.36
CA ASN A 217 -18.99 22.53 6.67
C ASN A 217 -20.13 21.97 5.76
N LYS A 218 -20.41 22.62 4.65
CA LYS A 218 -21.40 22.15 3.68
C LYS A 218 -20.76 21.09 2.82
N VAL A 219 -21.53 20.11 2.52
CA VAL A 219 -21.17 18.97 1.72
C VAL A 219 -21.97 19.10 0.44
N ASN A 220 -21.31 19.16 -0.72
CA ASN A 220 -21.99 19.03 -1.98
C ASN A 220 -22.28 17.55 -2.21
N ASP A 221 -23.52 17.23 -2.54
CA ASP A 221 -23.92 15.89 -2.92
C ASP A 221 -23.54 15.66 -4.39
N GLU A 222 -22.67 14.69 -4.59
CA GLU A 222 -22.20 14.24 -5.89
C GLU A 222 -22.39 12.72 -5.96
N ASP A 223 -22.49 12.18 -7.17
CA ASP A 223 -22.65 10.72 -7.35
C ASP A 223 -21.34 10.04 -7.76
N ASN A 224 -20.26 10.80 -7.91
CA ASN A 224 -19.02 10.26 -8.44
C ASN A 224 -17.77 10.97 -7.96
N ALA A 225 -16.63 10.29 -8.11
CA ALA A 225 -15.29 10.86 -8.03
C ALA A 225 -14.50 10.50 -9.29
N ASN A 226 -13.89 11.49 -9.92
CA ASN A 226 -13.07 11.36 -11.12
C ASN A 226 -11.66 11.88 -10.83
N ILE A 227 -10.74 10.99 -10.51
CA ILE A 227 -9.40 11.35 -10.02
C ILE A 227 -8.33 10.98 -11.03
N TRP A 228 -7.61 11.97 -11.51
CA TRP A 228 -6.37 11.81 -12.26
C TRP A 228 -5.18 11.88 -11.32
N LEU A 229 -4.23 10.97 -11.49
CA LEU A 229 -3.00 10.88 -10.73
C LEU A 229 -1.81 10.74 -11.66
N ALA A 230 -0.83 11.62 -11.52
CA ALA A 230 0.48 11.46 -12.16
C ALA A 230 1.54 11.29 -11.06
N LYS A 231 2.41 10.30 -11.22
CA LYS A 231 3.49 9.99 -10.28
C LYS A 231 4.82 9.79 -10.98
N ALA A 232 5.90 10.17 -10.31
CA ALA A 232 7.27 9.98 -10.81
C ALA A 232 8.24 9.76 -9.66
N ALA A 233 9.24 8.93 -9.91
CA ALA A 233 10.39 8.73 -9.04
C ALA A 233 11.67 8.68 -9.88
N TYR A 234 12.73 9.30 -9.39
CA TYR A 234 14.04 9.28 -10.00
C TYR A 234 15.13 8.95 -9.00
N GLN A 235 15.88 7.88 -9.25
CA GLN A 235 17.00 7.46 -8.43
C GLN A 235 18.29 8.07 -8.97
N PHE A 236 18.86 9.07 -8.30
CA PHE A 236 20.10 9.74 -8.71
C PHE A 236 21.28 8.79 -8.65
N ASP A 237 21.39 8.07 -7.53
CA ASP A 237 22.42 7.07 -7.25
C ASP A 237 21.87 5.99 -6.28
N LYS A 238 22.71 5.14 -5.72
CA LYS A 238 22.30 4.05 -4.80
C LYS A 238 21.72 4.56 -3.47
N THR A 239 21.90 5.84 -3.17
CA THR A 239 21.54 6.42 -1.86
C THR A 239 20.56 7.56 -1.94
N ASN A 240 20.42 8.21 -3.10
CA ASN A 240 19.64 9.44 -3.25
C ASN A 240 18.52 9.25 -4.27
N GLY A 241 17.31 9.53 -3.86
CA GLY A 241 16.10 9.48 -4.68
C GLY A 241 15.23 10.71 -4.52
N LEU A 242 14.42 11.00 -5.51
CA LEU A 242 13.34 11.98 -5.48
C LEU A 242 12.09 11.32 -6.01
N ASN A 243 10.98 11.45 -5.30
CA ASN A 243 9.69 10.97 -5.75
C ASN A 243 8.59 11.98 -5.48
N GLY A 244 7.47 11.81 -6.15
CA GLY A 244 6.31 12.63 -5.92
C GLY A 244 5.14 12.25 -6.80
N PHE A 245 4.00 12.86 -6.48
CA PHE A 245 2.79 12.71 -7.27
C PHE A 245 2.00 14.03 -7.30
N TYR A 246 1.14 14.14 -8.28
CA TYR A 246 0.08 15.15 -8.37
C TYR A 246 -1.23 14.48 -8.77
N ALA A 247 -2.29 14.78 -8.04
CA ALA A 247 -3.62 14.27 -8.31
C ALA A 247 -4.65 15.39 -8.30
N ASN A 248 -5.71 15.21 -9.08
CA ASN A 248 -6.85 16.12 -9.16
C ASN A 248 -8.15 15.33 -9.29
N ASN A 249 -9.11 15.62 -8.42
CA ASN A 249 -10.48 15.14 -8.52
C ASN A 249 -11.32 16.17 -9.27
N THR A 250 -11.70 15.86 -10.50
CA THR A 250 -12.46 16.78 -11.36
C THR A 250 -13.94 16.85 -11.02
N SER A 251 -14.42 16.05 -10.08
CA SER A 251 -15.81 16.09 -9.55
C SER A 251 -15.95 16.98 -8.31
N ALA A 252 -14.86 17.56 -7.80
CA ALA A 252 -14.88 18.39 -6.61
C ALA A 252 -14.44 19.82 -6.94
N ASP A 253 -15.12 20.83 -6.35
CA ASP A 253 -14.79 22.23 -6.52
C ASP A 253 -13.70 22.71 -5.55
N ASP A 254 -13.74 22.23 -4.30
CA ASP A 254 -12.78 22.56 -3.24
C ASP A 254 -11.94 21.37 -2.84
N PHE A 255 -10.73 21.60 -2.34
CA PHE A 255 -9.81 20.56 -1.88
C PHE A 255 -9.63 19.42 -2.90
N ASP A 256 -9.76 19.75 -4.16
CA ASP A 256 -9.78 18.93 -5.34
C ASP A 256 -8.39 18.43 -5.78
N LYS A 257 -7.33 18.85 -5.11
CA LYS A 257 -5.93 18.49 -5.45
C LYS A 257 -5.24 17.79 -4.31
N ALA A 258 -4.33 16.88 -4.66
CA ALA A 258 -3.35 16.33 -3.73
C ALA A 258 -2.00 16.22 -4.43
N TRP A 259 -0.90 16.49 -3.71
CA TRP A 259 0.43 16.35 -4.25
C TRP A 259 1.47 16.13 -3.16
N SER A 260 2.58 15.55 -3.55
CA SER A 260 3.73 15.30 -2.69
C SER A 260 5.01 15.45 -3.48
N ALA A 261 6.04 15.98 -2.81
CA ALA A 261 7.43 15.90 -3.25
C ALA A 261 8.24 15.35 -2.07
N GLU A 262 9.00 14.28 -2.30
CA GLU A 262 9.78 13.59 -1.27
C GLU A 262 11.19 13.30 -1.76
N TYR A 263 12.18 13.67 -0.95
CA TYR A 263 13.57 13.32 -1.14
C TYR A 263 13.96 12.21 -0.16
N ASP A 264 14.54 11.13 -0.70
CA ASP A 264 14.96 9.94 0.02
C ASP A 264 16.48 9.85 0.08
N TYR A 265 16.99 9.55 1.26
CA TYR A 265 18.40 9.21 1.47
C TYR A 265 18.50 7.80 2.05
N LYS A 266 19.09 6.88 1.29
CA LYS A 266 19.21 5.46 1.63
C LYS A 266 17.82 4.81 1.84
N GLY A 267 17.78 3.79 2.71
CA GLY A 267 16.56 3.06 3.09
C GLY A 267 16.93 1.84 3.93
N ALA A 268 16.15 1.54 4.95
CA ALA A 268 16.29 0.29 5.68
C ALA A 268 15.86 -0.88 4.80
N GLN A 269 16.67 -1.93 4.80
CA GLN A 269 16.42 -3.19 4.13
C GLN A 269 16.20 -4.26 5.19
N LYS A 270 15.01 -4.84 5.27
CA LYS A 270 14.66 -5.79 6.33
C LYS A 270 15.56 -7.03 6.36
N GLU A 271 16.12 -7.43 5.22
CA GLU A 271 17.06 -8.55 5.09
C GLU A 271 18.44 -8.25 5.65
N ASN A 272 18.80 -6.96 5.73
CA ASN A 272 20.14 -6.49 6.02
C ASN A 272 20.17 -5.68 7.34
N LYS A 273 20.60 -6.33 8.43
CA LYS A 273 20.82 -5.69 9.72
C LYS A 273 21.74 -4.47 9.60
N GLY A 274 21.40 -3.38 10.28
CA GLY A 274 22.19 -2.16 10.36
C GLY A 274 21.91 -1.16 9.25
N THR A 275 21.10 -1.51 8.25
CA THR A 275 20.70 -0.57 7.20
C THR A 275 19.69 0.44 7.74
N TRP A 276 19.75 1.66 7.20
CA TRP A 276 18.90 2.76 7.60
C TRP A 276 18.67 3.73 6.46
N GLY A 277 17.66 4.56 6.59
CA GLY A 277 17.37 5.65 5.69
C GLY A 277 16.59 6.76 6.36
N MET A 278 16.47 7.87 5.66
CA MET A 278 15.69 9.03 6.07
C MET A 278 15.07 9.68 4.84
N TRP A 279 14.01 10.44 5.06
CA TRP A 279 13.38 11.25 4.02
C TRP A 279 12.88 12.57 4.56
N ALA A 280 12.70 13.50 3.64
CA ALA A 280 12.01 14.75 3.88
C ALA A 280 10.99 14.98 2.76
N ALA A 281 9.77 15.34 3.11
CA ALA A 281 8.70 15.55 2.17
C ALA A 281 7.92 16.83 2.47
N TYR A 282 7.32 17.40 1.42
CA TYR A 282 6.24 18.35 1.56
C TYR A 282 5.01 17.79 0.85
N ARG A 283 3.87 17.80 1.55
CA ARG A 283 2.62 17.24 1.03
C ARG A 283 1.47 18.25 1.17
N TYR A 284 0.59 18.22 0.20
CA TYR A 284 -0.73 18.83 0.24
C TYR A 284 -1.74 17.71 -0.07
N LEU A 285 -2.58 17.37 0.88
CA LEU A 285 -3.50 16.25 0.78
C LEU A 285 -4.94 16.76 0.87
N GLY A 286 -5.44 17.35 -0.22
CA GLY A 286 -6.83 17.80 -0.30
C GLY A 286 -7.78 16.63 -0.06
N GLN A 287 -8.69 16.80 0.88
CA GLN A 287 -9.54 15.71 1.38
C GLN A 287 -10.49 15.14 0.35
N ASN A 288 -10.87 15.93 -0.67
CA ASN A 288 -11.75 15.45 -1.73
C ASN A 288 -11.01 14.68 -2.83
N THR A 289 -9.67 14.61 -2.75
CA THR A 289 -8.83 13.85 -3.70
C THR A 289 -8.09 12.71 -3.00
N ALA A 290 -7.53 12.95 -1.82
CA ALA A 290 -6.83 11.94 -1.04
C ALA A 290 -7.83 11.06 -0.25
N LEU A 291 -8.73 10.38 -0.97
CA LEU A 291 -9.89 9.69 -0.39
C LEU A 291 -9.49 8.54 0.52
N PHE A 292 -8.50 7.75 0.13
CA PHE A 292 -8.05 6.54 0.82
C PHE A 292 -6.56 6.59 1.14
N SER A 293 -6.04 7.80 1.37
CA SER A 293 -4.62 7.98 1.66
C SER A 293 -4.23 7.37 3.00
N THR A 294 -3.12 6.66 3.02
CA THR A 294 -2.53 6.04 4.22
C THR A 294 -1.21 6.67 4.64
N PHE A 295 -0.93 7.91 4.22
CA PHE A 295 0.18 8.67 4.79
C PHE A 295 0.00 8.83 6.31
N ASP A 296 1.08 8.61 7.05
CA ASP A 296 1.01 8.46 8.52
C ASP A 296 1.28 9.75 9.30
N ALA A 297 2.06 10.69 8.74
CA ALA A 297 2.44 11.92 9.44
C ALA A 297 1.73 13.17 8.92
N LEU A 298 1.21 13.14 7.69
CA LEU A 298 0.25 14.12 7.17
C LEU A 298 -0.96 13.36 6.65
N LEU A 299 -2.14 13.74 7.13
CA LEU A 299 -3.39 13.03 6.86
C LEU A 299 -4.20 13.74 5.76
N PRO A 300 -5.21 13.08 5.15
CA PRO A 300 -6.17 13.78 4.30
C PRO A 300 -6.73 15.03 4.97
N GLY A 301 -6.82 16.13 4.23
CA GLY A 301 -7.20 17.43 4.75
C GLY A 301 -6.06 18.23 5.39
N GLN A 302 -4.80 17.80 5.21
CA GLN A 302 -3.64 18.47 5.78
C GLN A 302 -2.60 18.82 4.72
N LYS A 303 -1.82 19.86 4.98
CA LYS A 303 -0.63 20.24 4.22
C LYS A 303 0.52 20.57 5.16
N GLY A 304 1.74 20.29 4.72
CA GLY A 304 2.91 20.61 5.54
C GLY A 304 4.13 19.78 5.14
N TRP A 305 5.14 19.82 5.99
CA TRP A 305 6.34 19.03 5.81
C TRP A 305 6.33 17.80 6.73
N GLU A 306 6.99 16.77 6.26
CA GLU A 306 7.24 15.52 6.97
C GLU A 306 8.73 15.21 6.93
N VAL A 307 9.28 14.74 8.03
CA VAL A 307 10.58 14.07 8.07
C VAL A 307 10.40 12.69 8.68
N GLY A 308 11.17 11.74 8.20
CA GLY A 308 11.14 10.39 8.72
C GLY A 308 12.47 9.69 8.60
N ALA A 309 12.59 8.61 9.37
CA ALA A 309 13.73 7.71 9.32
C ALA A 309 13.26 6.27 9.56
N ASN A 310 13.98 5.33 8.96
CA ASN A 310 13.83 3.91 9.22
C ASN A 310 15.16 3.25 9.50
N TYR A 311 15.14 2.15 10.26
CA TYR A 311 16.32 1.42 10.66
C TYR A 311 15.98 -0.08 10.82
N ALA A 312 16.87 -0.94 10.35
CA ALA A 312 16.79 -2.40 10.53
C ALA A 312 17.77 -2.85 11.65
N PRO A 313 17.34 -2.85 12.94
CA PRO A 313 18.21 -3.23 14.05
C PRO A 313 18.62 -4.70 13.99
N PHE A 314 17.79 -5.56 13.44
CA PHE A 314 18.02 -6.99 13.24
C PHE A 314 17.46 -7.40 11.88
N LYS A 315 17.91 -8.57 11.38
CA LYS A 315 17.30 -9.17 10.19
C LYS A 315 15.80 -9.35 10.42
N ASN A 316 14.99 -8.98 9.43
CA ASN A 316 13.53 -9.04 9.42
C ASN A 316 12.84 -8.17 10.50
N ILE A 317 13.53 -7.17 11.05
CA ILE A 317 12.93 -6.18 11.95
C ILE A 317 13.23 -4.78 11.42
N VAL A 318 12.19 -3.95 11.26
CA VAL A 318 12.33 -2.56 10.83
C VAL A 318 11.59 -1.66 11.81
N ALA A 319 12.28 -0.63 12.29
CA ALA A 319 11.70 0.46 13.06
C ALA A 319 11.59 1.71 12.17
N THR A 320 10.47 2.41 12.25
CA THR A 320 10.18 3.64 11.49
C THR A 320 9.68 4.72 12.45
N LEU A 321 10.19 5.93 12.27
CA LEU A 321 9.72 7.14 12.97
C LEU A 321 9.43 8.21 11.93
N ARG A 322 8.28 8.91 12.09
CA ARG A 322 7.87 10.04 11.23
C ARG A 322 7.38 11.19 12.08
N TYR A 323 7.66 12.38 11.65
CA TYR A 323 7.15 13.60 12.24
C TYR A 323 6.64 14.51 11.15
N GLY A 324 5.39 14.96 11.28
CA GLY A 324 4.74 15.91 10.37
C GLY A 324 4.31 17.16 11.11
N ASN A 325 4.47 18.29 10.46
CA ASN A 325 4.02 19.58 10.97
C ASN A 325 3.45 20.41 9.81
N GLY A 326 2.32 21.05 10.03
CA GLY A 326 1.65 21.80 8.99
C GLY A 326 0.32 22.36 9.44
N LYS A 327 -0.65 22.38 8.52
CA LYS A 327 -1.98 22.96 8.73
C LYS A 327 -3.09 22.04 8.25
N ASP A 328 -4.21 22.05 8.99
CA ASP A 328 -5.51 21.56 8.51
C ASP A 328 -6.04 22.51 7.43
N LEU A 329 -6.44 21.98 6.29
CA LEU A 329 -6.85 22.77 5.12
C LEU A 329 -8.21 23.43 5.28
N ALA A 330 -9.12 22.80 6.03
CA ALA A 330 -10.48 23.29 6.22
C ALA A 330 -10.57 24.33 7.33
N LYS A 331 -9.80 24.14 8.42
CA LYS A 331 -9.85 24.95 9.63
C LYS A 331 -8.72 25.99 9.72
N ASP A 332 -7.67 25.85 8.89
CA ASP A 332 -6.38 26.59 8.97
C ASP A 332 -5.67 26.46 10.33
N HIS A 333 -6.00 25.41 11.10
CA HIS A 333 -5.37 25.09 12.38
C HIS A 333 -3.96 24.55 12.18
N ASP A 334 -3.06 24.88 13.09
CA ASP A 334 -1.74 24.28 13.16
C ASP A 334 -1.81 22.83 13.66
N ILE A 335 -1.21 21.90 12.92
CA ILE A 335 -1.20 20.47 13.25
C ILE A 335 0.22 19.94 13.45
N GLU A 336 0.33 18.93 14.28
CA GLU A 336 1.56 18.22 14.55
C GLU A 336 1.27 16.75 14.75
N ASN A 337 1.92 15.88 13.98
CA ASN A 337 1.71 14.44 14.03
C ASN A 337 3.04 13.70 14.27
N LEU A 338 3.02 12.75 15.18
CA LEU A 338 4.11 11.82 15.44
C LEU A 338 3.63 10.40 15.16
N PHE A 339 4.43 9.67 14.43
CA PHE A 339 4.19 8.27 14.09
C PHE A 339 5.43 7.44 14.39
N GLY A 340 5.23 6.29 15.06
CA GLY A 340 6.25 5.29 15.30
C GLY A 340 5.73 3.90 14.96
N ARG A 341 6.55 3.07 14.32
CA ARG A 341 6.19 1.71 13.94
C ARG A 341 7.38 0.78 14.11
N VAL A 342 7.12 -0.43 14.59
CA VAL A 342 8.07 -1.54 14.57
C VAL A 342 7.40 -2.71 13.86
N GLU A 343 8.06 -3.25 12.85
CA GLU A 343 7.60 -4.39 12.07
C GLU A 343 8.56 -5.56 12.23
N VAL A 344 8.02 -6.73 12.52
CA VAL A 344 8.74 -8.01 12.60
C VAL A 344 8.19 -8.92 11.52
N PHE A 345 9.00 -9.23 10.51
CA PHE A 345 8.63 -10.05 9.34
C PHE A 345 9.03 -11.51 9.53
N PHE A 346 8.23 -12.44 9.03
CA PHE A 346 8.49 -13.89 9.06
C PHE A 346 7.93 -14.60 7.84
#